data_cc6868a2919331f79baa68fceab8fe66
#
_entry.id   cc6868a2919331f79baa68fceab8fe66
#
_cell.length_a   1.000
_cell.length_b   1.000
_cell.length_c   1.000
_cell.angle_alpha   90.00
_cell.angle_beta   90.00
_cell.angle_gamma   90.00
#
_symmetry.space_group_name_H-M   'P 1'
#
loop_
_entity.id
_entity.type
_entity.pdbx_description
1 polymer ?
#
loop_
_entity_poly.entity_id
_entity_poly.type
_entity_poly.pdbx_seq_one_letter_code
_entity_poly.pdbx_strand_id
1 'polypeptide(L)'
;MGNRDDQRRAAAAPVAPPQSLSQYQDVEDPEYEDFRAEARLQKGRQLESFSKAAEAYKQGRKDVASYYAQQGHLHGQKMYEANHRAAAQIFERVNSSLLPQNVLDLHGLHVDEALLHLSQVLERKSTEYQQGVCGSQLSVITGRGNHSQGGVARIRPAVTDYLHTQGYRFTEPKPGLMLVCLN
;
A
#
# COMPACT_ATOMS: atom_id res chain seq x y z
N MET A 1 -10.29 -20.50 38.74
CA MET A 1 -9.14 -20.03 37.92
C MET A 1 -9.60 -18.81 37.10
N GLY A 2 -9.36 -17.59 37.60
CA GLY A 2 -9.88 -16.35 37.04
C GLY A 2 -8.95 -15.80 35.97
N ASN A 3 -9.54 -15.37 34.88
CA ASN A 3 -8.96 -14.75 33.71
C ASN A 3 -8.02 -13.57 34.03
N ARG A 4 -6.71 -13.81 33.94
CA ARG A 4 -5.73 -12.74 33.98
C ARG A 4 -5.50 -12.07 32.61
N ASP A 5 -6.03 -12.64 31.53
CA ASP A 5 -5.85 -12.13 30.16
C ASP A 5 -6.81 -11.00 29.79
N ASP A 6 -7.93 -10.86 30.49
CA ASP A 6 -8.94 -9.83 30.21
C ASP A 6 -8.57 -8.42 30.71
N GLN A 7 -7.68 -8.32 31.71
CA GLN A 7 -7.29 -7.02 32.26
C GLN A 7 -6.21 -6.28 31.45
N ARG A 8 -5.45 -6.98 30.60
CA ARG A 8 -4.46 -6.33 29.73
C ARG A 8 -5.05 -5.72 28.47
N ARG A 9 -6.32 -6.01 28.16
CA ARG A 9 -7.07 -5.42 27.04
C ARG A 9 -7.77 -4.10 27.38
N ALA A 10 -7.62 -3.60 28.59
CA ALA A 10 -8.09 -2.26 28.94
C ALA A 10 -7.28 -1.22 28.18
N ALA A 11 -7.92 -0.65 27.18
CA ALA A 11 -7.39 0.29 26.22
C ALA A 11 -6.59 1.42 26.86
N ALA A 12 -5.34 1.60 26.47
CA ALA A 12 -4.73 2.90 26.52
C ALA A 12 -5.61 3.86 25.69
N ALA A 13 -5.95 5.02 26.27
CA ALA A 13 -6.73 6.04 25.56
C ALA A 13 -6.07 6.36 24.22
N PRO A 14 -6.84 6.57 23.14
CA PRO A 14 -6.26 6.89 21.84
C PRO A 14 -5.40 8.14 21.95
N VAL A 15 -4.12 7.99 21.62
CA VAL A 15 -3.21 9.13 21.53
C VAL A 15 -3.61 9.93 20.29
N ALA A 16 -3.88 11.22 20.46
CA ALA A 16 -4.20 12.08 19.33
C ALA A 16 -3.02 12.09 18.35
N PRO A 17 -3.28 11.95 17.03
CA PRO A 17 -2.22 11.98 16.04
C PRO A 17 -1.50 13.33 16.06
N PRO A 18 -0.18 13.34 15.80
CA PRO A 18 0.58 14.59 15.68
C PRO A 18 -0.09 15.53 14.66
N GLN A 19 -0.18 16.82 14.98
CA GLN A 19 -0.82 17.82 14.10
C GLN A 19 -0.19 17.90 12.70
N SER A 20 1.09 17.51 12.58
CA SER A 20 1.83 17.44 11.30
C SER A 20 1.29 16.41 10.31
N LEU A 21 0.56 15.38 10.76
CA LEU A 21 0.01 14.34 9.88
C LEU A 21 -1.07 14.85 8.93
N SER A 22 -1.76 15.95 9.26
CA SER A 22 -2.77 16.53 8.39
C SER A 22 -2.18 17.08 7.08
N GLN A 23 -0.90 17.43 7.08
CA GLN A 23 -0.20 17.98 5.92
C GLN A 23 0.12 16.91 4.86
N TYR A 24 0.30 15.65 5.27
CA TYR A 24 0.65 14.55 4.35
C TYR A 24 -0.53 14.04 3.51
N GLN A 25 -1.77 14.36 3.89
CA GLN A 25 -2.96 13.85 3.21
C GLN A 25 -3.35 14.63 1.96
N ASP A 26 -2.84 15.85 1.80
CA ASP A 26 -3.24 16.79 0.75
C ASP A 26 -2.08 17.14 -0.22
N VAL A 27 -0.90 16.54 -0.06
CA VAL A 27 0.26 16.81 -0.91
C VAL A 27 0.20 15.94 -2.16
N GLU A 28 -0.03 16.58 -3.31
CA GLU A 28 0.36 16.04 -4.61
C GLU A 28 1.88 15.99 -4.65
N ASP A 29 2.46 14.80 -4.56
CA ASP A 29 3.88 14.66 -4.78
C ASP A 29 4.12 14.23 -6.24
N PRO A 30 4.52 15.17 -7.13
CA PRO A 30 4.79 14.86 -8.54
C PRO A 30 5.91 13.82 -8.71
N GLU A 31 6.73 13.57 -7.69
CA GLU A 31 7.80 12.59 -7.73
C GLU A 31 7.27 11.14 -7.78
N TYR A 32 6.07 10.87 -7.25
CA TYR A 32 5.47 9.52 -7.39
C TYR A 32 5.14 9.17 -8.83
N GLU A 33 4.80 10.16 -9.62
CA GLU A 33 4.59 10.01 -11.06
C GLU A 33 5.88 9.54 -11.75
N ASP A 34 7.03 10.10 -11.40
CA ASP A 34 8.32 9.75 -11.97
C ASP A 34 8.76 8.33 -11.58
N PHE A 35 8.56 7.93 -10.31
CA PHE A 35 8.87 6.57 -9.88
C PHE A 35 8.10 5.50 -10.65
N ARG A 36 6.90 5.80 -11.12
CA ARG A 36 6.07 4.87 -11.88
C ARG A 36 6.14 5.03 -13.41
N ALA A 37 6.96 5.93 -13.90
CA ALA A 37 7.08 6.20 -15.34
C ALA A 37 7.46 4.95 -16.14
N GLU A 38 8.43 4.16 -15.66
CA GLU A 38 8.84 2.91 -16.31
C GLU A 38 7.71 1.89 -16.33
N ALA A 39 6.97 1.73 -15.23
CA ALA A 39 5.85 0.82 -15.18
C ALA A 39 4.74 1.19 -16.17
N ARG A 40 4.45 2.49 -16.31
CA ARG A 40 3.49 3.00 -17.31
C ARG A 40 3.94 2.73 -18.74
N LEU A 41 5.23 2.95 -19.03
CA LEU A 41 5.81 2.63 -20.33
C LEU A 41 5.67 1.15 -20.67
N GLN A 42 6.01 0.28 -19.75
CA GLN A 42 5.91 -1.17 -19.95
C GLN A 42 4.45 -1.62 -20.11
N LYS A 43 3.50 -1.01 -19.39
CA LYS A 43 2.06 -1.25 -19.58
C LYS A 43 1.61 -0.88 -20.98
N GLY A 44 2.03 0.26 -21.51
CA GLY A 44 1.71 0.68 -22.87
C GLY A 44 2.23 -0.33 -23.90
N ARG A 45 3.49 -0.78 -23.76
CA ARG A 45 4.09 -1.81 -24.64
C ARG A 45 3.39 -3.17 -24.54
N GLN A 46 2.95 -3.55 -23.34
CA GLN A 46 2.16 -4.76 -23.14
C GLN A 46 0.84 -4.73 -23.92
N LEU A 47 0.08 -3.63 -23.79
CA LEU A 47 -1.19 -3.46 -24.47
C LEU A 47 -1.01 -3.45 -26.01
N GLU A 48 0.01 -2.75 -26.51
CA GLU A 48 0.36 -2.74 -27.93
C GLU A 48 0.69 -4.15 -28.44
N SER A 49 1.50 -4.90 -27.70
CA SER A 49 1.88 -6.27 -28.07
C SER A 49 0.66 -7.20 -28.12
N PHE A 50 -0.23 -7.16 -27.15
CA PHE A 50 -1.45 -7.96 -27.17
C PHE A 50 -2.41 -7.54 -28.29
N SER A 51 -2.49 -6.25 -28.62
CA SER A 51 -3.27 -5.79 -29.76
C SER A 51 -2.72 -6.34 -31.08
N LYS A 52 -1.40 -6.30 -31.28
CA LYS A 52 -0.75 -6.93 -32.46
C LYS A 52 -0.94 -8.44 -32.51
N ALA A 53 -0.91 -9.12 -31.37
CA ALA A 53 -1.19 -10.54 -31.28
C ALA A 53 -2.62 -10.86 -31.72
N ALA A 54 -3.60 -10.11 -31.23
CA ALA A 54 -4.99 -10.29 -31.59
C ALA A 54 -5.26 -10.06 -33.09
N GLU A 55 -4.64 -9.03 -33.68
CA GLU A 55 -4.74 -8.76 -35.09
C GLU A 55 -4.10 -9.85 -35.96
N ALA A 56 -2.89 -10.30 -35.60
CA ALA A 56 -2.22 -11.39 -36.30
C ALA A 56 -3.03 -12.71 -36.22
N TYR A 57 -3.66 -12.98 -35.08
CA TYR A 57 -4.53 -14.14 -34.91
C TYR A 57 -5.75 -14.10 -35.81
N LYS A 58 -6.43 -12.94 -35.93
CA LYS A 58 -7.57 -12.74 -36.85
C LYS A 58 -7.17 -12.98 -38.31
N GLN A 59 -5.93 -12.65 -38.67
CA GLN A 59 -5.38 -12.87 -40.02
C GLN A 59 -4.89 -14.32 -40.25
N GLY A 60 -5.05 -15.24 -39.27
CA GLY A 60 -4.59 -16.62 -39.34
C GLY A 60 -3.08 -16.80 -39.16
N ARG A 61 -2.32 -15.77 -38.84
CA ARG A 61 -0.86 -15.73 -38.65
C ARG A 61 -0.50 -16.16 -37.22
N LYS A 62 -0.69 -17.43 -36.92
CA LYS A 62 -0.57 -17.96 -35.55
C LYS A 62 0.83 -17.84 -34.95
N ASP A 63 1.87 -17.99 -35.74
CA ASP A 63 3.28 -17.80 -35.34
C ASP A 63 3.57 -16.35 -34.90
N VAL A 64 3.12 -15.39 -35.68
CA VAL A 64 3.24 -13.97 -35.39
C VAL A 64 2.41 -13.59 -34.17
N ALA A 65 1.19 -14.13 -34.05
CA ALA A 65 0.35 -13.93 -32.88
C ALA A 65 1.02 -14.44 -31.60
N SER A 66 1.61 -15.63 -31.66
CA SER A 66 2.36 -16.22 -30.53
C SER A 66 3.56 -15.36 -30.14
N TYR A 67 4.32 -14.87 -31.09
CA TYR A 67 5.46 -13.96 -30.83
C TYR A 67 5.02 -12.70 -30.07
N TYR A 68 3.99 -11.99 -30.56
CA TYR A 68 3.53 -10.79 -29.91
C TYR A 68 2.87 -11.07 -28.54
N ALA A 69 2.20 -12.20 -28.37
CA ALA A 69 1.67 -12.60 -27.06
C ALA A 69 2.81 -12.79 -26.05
N GLN A 70 3.92 -13.43 -26.45
CA GLN A 70 5.11 -13.56 -25.60
C GLN A 70 5.73 -12.21 -25.24
N GLN A 71 5.82 -11.29 -26.21
CA GLN A 71 6.29 -9.93 -25.94
C GLN A 71 5.36 -9.19 -24.94
N GLY A 72 4.04 -9.36 -25.07
CA GLY A 72 3.07 -8.81 -24.12
C GLY A 72 3.29 -9.34 -22.71
N HIS A 73 3.51 -10.63 -22.54
CA HIS A 73 3.82 -11.21 -21.21
C HIS A 73 5.15 -10.71 -20.65
N LEU A 74 6.19 -10.58 -21.48
CA LEU A 74 7.48 -10.03 -21.06
C LEU A 74 7.36 -8.57 -20.58
N HIS A 75 6.60 -7.73 -21.29
CA HIS A 75 6.34 -6.36 -20.86
C HIS A 75 5.49 -6.30 -19.59
N GLY A 76 4.55 -7.25 -19.41
CA GLY A 76 3.81 -7.40 -18.16
C GLY A 76 4.71 -7.71 -16.96
N GLN A 77 5.67 -8.60 -17.12
CA GLN A 77 6.66 -8.91 -16.09
C GLN A 77 7.52 -7.68 -15.76
N LYS A 78 8.05 -6.99 -16.77
CA LYS A 78 8.82 -5.75 -16.58
C LYS A 78 8.01 -4.65 -15.89
N MET A 79 6.74 -4.53 -16.22
CA MET A 79 5.82 -3.60 -15.55
C MET A 79 5.67 -3.93 -14.05
N TYR A 80 5.48 -5.21 -13.73
CA TYR A 80 5.40 -5.67 -12.34
C TYR A 80 6.68 -5.35 -11.56
N GLU A 81 7.83 -5.68 -12.11
CA GLU A 81 9.14 -5.39 -11.50
C GLU A 81 9.37 -3.88 -11.31
N ALA A 82 8.99 -3.06 -12.30
CA ALA A 82 9.08 -1.60 -12.22
C ALA A 82 8.16 -1.03 -11.12
N ASN A 83 6.92 -1.54 -11.00
CA ASN A 83 6.01 -1.17 -9.92
C ASN A 83 6.57 -1.54 -8.55
N HIS A 84 7.14 -2.72 -8.42
CA HIS A 84 7.73 -3.17 -7.16
C HIS A 84 8.91 -2.27 -6.73
N ARG A 85 9.78 -1.88 -7.67
CA ARG A 85 10.86 -0.92 -7.39
C ARG A 85 10.30 0.46 -7.01
N ALA A 86 9.29 0.95 -7.73
CA ALA A 86 8.64 2.22 -7.44
C ALA A 86 8.01 2.22 -6.03
N ALA A 87 7.30 1.16 -5.68
CA ALA A 87 6.69 1.02 -4.34
C ALA A 87 7.72 1.09 -3.23
N ALA A 88 8.87 0.41 -3.38
CA ALA A 88 9.95 0.46 -2.40
C ALA A 88 10.52 1.88 -2.24
N GLN A 89 10.73 2.60 -3.34
CA GLN A 89 11.24 3.98 -3.32
C GLN A 89 10.23 4.94 -2.68
N ILE A 90 8.96 4.85 -3.04
CA ILE A 90 7.89 5.67 -2.46
C ILE A 90 7.79 5.40 -0.96
N PHE A 91 7.76 4.13 -0.57
CA PHE A 91 7.66 3.72 0.83
C PHE A 91 8.82 4.27 1.67
N GLU A 92 10.05 4.07 1.22
CA GLU A 92 11.25 4.54 1.92
C GLU A 92 11.27 6.06 2.06
N ARG A 93 10.97 6.76 0.97
CA ARG A 93 10.97 8.22 0.97
C ARG A 93 10.00 8.82 1.96
N VAL A 94 8.79 8.26 2.03
CA VAL A 94 7.73 8.78 2.91
C VAL A 94 7.90 8.34 4.35
N ASN A 95 8.29 7.08 4.57
CA ASN A 95 8.20 6.45 5.88
C ASN A 95 9.51 6.44 6.68
N SER A 96 10.66 6.75 6.09
CA SER A 96 11.94 6.75 6.81
C SER A 96 11.95 7.61 8.07
N SER A 97 11.30 8.77 8.03
CA SER A 97 11.18 9.69 9.17
C SER A 97 9.92 9.46 10.02
N LEU A 98 8.90 8.81 9.49
CA LEU A 98 7.62 8.61 10.16
C LEU A 98 7.58 7.34 11.03
N LEU A 99 8.16 6.24 10.55
CA LEU A 99 8.15 4.95 11.25
C LEU A 99 8.77 5.00 12.65
N PRO A 100 9.86 5.74 12.91
CA PRO A 100 10.38 5.91 14.27
C PRO A 100 9.38 6.58 15.22
N GLN A 101 8.42 7.34 14.69
CA GLN A 101 7.35 8.02 15.44
C GLN A 101 6.07 7.20 15.53
N ASN A 102 6.08 5.91 15.17
CA ASN A 102 4.91 5.05 15.06
C ASN A 102 3.84 5.58 14.10
N VAL A 103 4.28 6.13 12.99
CA VAL A 103 3.43 6.57 11.89
C VAL A 103 3.81 5.81 10.64
N LEU A 104 2.82 5.25 9.95
CA LEU A 104 2.94 4.56 8.67
C LEU A 104 2.05 5.28 7.65
N ASP A 105 2.64 5.71 6.56
CA ASP A 105 1.92 6.32 5.46
C ASP A 105 1.94 5.39 4.24
N LEU A 106 0.76 5.01 3.76
CA LEU A 106 0.53 4.10 2.65
C LEU A 106 0.05 4.80 1.38
N HIS A 107 -0.08 6.14 1.41
CA HIS A 107 -0.51 6.85 0.20
C HIS A 107 0.52 6.71 -0.93
N GLY A 108 0.06 6.78 -2.18
CA GLY A 108 0.92 6.60 -3.35
C GLY A 108 1.24 5.14 -3.71
N LEU A 109 0.88 4.17 -2.86
CA LEU A 109 1.03 2.74 -3.13
C LEU A 109 -0.19 2.16 -3.83
N HIS A 110 -0.01 1.03 -4.52
CA HIS A 110 -1.12 0.17 -4.93
C HIS A 110 -1.64 -0.64 -3.73
N VAL A 111 -2.85 -1.19 -3.83
CA VAL A 111 -3.49 -1.89 -2.69
C VAL A 111 -2.66 -3.07 -2.19
N ASP A 112 -2.17 -3.91 -3.10
CA ASP A 112 -1.33 -5.08 -2.78
C ASP A 112 0.00 -4.68 -2.13
N GLU A 113 0.64 -3.63 -2.65
CA GLU A 113 1.86 -3.05 -2.08
C GLU A 113 1.61 -2.49 -0.67
N ALA A 114 0.53 -1.73 -0.50
CA ALA A 114 0.14 -1.16 0.78
C ALA A 114 -0.12 -2.23 1.85
N LEU A 115 -0.84 -3.30 1.50
CA LEU A 115 -1.11 -4.42 2.42
C LEU A 115 0.16 -5.18 2.78
N LEU A 116 1.07 -5.38 1.84
CA LEU A 116 2.36 -6.01 2.10
C LEU A 116 3.18 -5.19 3.12
N HIS A 117 3.33 -3.89 2.89
CA HIS A 117 4.06 -3.01 3.81
C HIS A 117 3.36 -2.90 5.17
N LEU A 118 2.03 -2.81 5.18
CA LEU A 118 1.25 -2.79 6.42
C LEU A 118 1.51 -4.04 7.29
N SER A 119 1.44 -5.23 6.69
CA SER A 119 1.66 -6.49 7.41
C SER A 119 3.05 -6.55 8.03
N GLN A 120 4.08 -6.20 7.28
CA GLN A 120 5.48 -6.19 7.75
C GLN A 120 5.71 -5.18 8.87
N VAL A 121 5.12 -3.98 8.75
CA VAL A 121 5.25 -2.93 9.77
C VAL A 121 4.49 -3.30 11.04
N LEU A 122 3.28 -3.86 10.93
CA LEU A 122 2.51 -4.29 12.10
C LEU A 122 3.25 -5.39 12.88
N GLU A 123 3.80 -6.39 12.20
CA GLU A 123 4.58 -7.45 12.83
C GLU A 123 5.80 -6.89 13.57
N ARG A 124 6.58 -6.03 12.91
CA ARG A 124 7.73 -5.39 13.52
C ARG A 124 7.35 -4.52 14.71
N LYS A 125 6.34 -3.65 14.56
CA LYS A 125 5.90 -2.74 15.61
C LYS A 125 5.26 -3.44 16.78
N SER A 126 4.54 -4.54 16.58
CA SER A 126 4.04 -5.39 17.67
C SER A 126 5.20 -5.98 18.47
N THR A 127 6.26 -6.45 17.81
CA THR A 127 7.48 -6.94 18.47
C THR A 127 8.18 -5.82 19.25
N GLU A 128 8.35 -4.64 18.66
CA GLU A 128 8.94 -3.47 19.31
C GLU A 128 8.10 -3.04 20.55
N TYR A 129 6.78 -3.10 20.45
CA TYR A 129 5.90 -2.80 21.58
C TYR A 129 6.04 -3.82 22.72
N GLN A 130 6.06 -5.12 22.40
CA GLN A 130 6.28 -6.18 23.40
C GLN A 130 7.63 -6.06 24.12
N GLN A 131 8.63 -5.53 23.44
CA GLN A 131 9.97 -5.24 23.99
C GLN A 131 10.03 -3.91 24.75
N GLY A 132 8.95 -3.12 24.77
CA GLY A 132 8.92 -1.81 25.42
C GLY A 132 9.66 -0.71 24.65
N VAL A 133 9.95 -0.93 23.38
CA VAL A 133 10.72 0.00 22.53
C VAL A 133 9.85 1.08 21.94
N CYS A 134 8.56 0.80 21.69
CA CYS A 134 7.63 1.78 21.12
C CYS A 134 6.30 1.82 21.87
N GLY A 135 5.45 2.81 21.55
CA GLY A 135 4.11 2.94 22.13
C GLY A 135 3.12 1.89 21.60
N SER A 136 1.97 1.78 22.26
CA SER A 136 0.94 0.76 22.01
C SER A 136 0.10 1.02 20.76
N GLN A 137 0.34 2.09 20.02
CA GLN A 137 -0.45 2.46 18.85
C GLN A 137 0.42 2.78 17.65
N LEU A 138 -0.04 2.37 16.47
CA LEU A 138 0.48 2.75 15.17
C LEU A 138 -0.57 3.63 14.47
N SER A 139 -0.17 4.83 14.02
CA SER A 139 -0.98 5.68 13.16
C SER A 139 -0.77 5.26 11.71
N VAL A 140 -1.85 4.87 11.01
CA VAL A 140 -1.80 4.44 9.60
C VAL A 140 -2.54 5.44 8.74
N ILE A 141 -1.84 6.05 7.80
CA ILE A 141 -2.38 7.00 6.81
C ILE A 141 -2.66 6.22 5.53
N THR A 142 -3.93 6.18 5.11
CA THR A 142 -4.36 5.46 3.89
C THR A 142 -4.66 6.39 2.72
N GLY A 143 -4.61 7.70 2.96
CA GLY A 143 -5.02 8.71 1.99
C GLY A 143 -6.55 8.81 1.82
N ARG A 144 -6.99 9.90 1.20
CA ARG A 144 -8.42 10.17 0.95
C ARG A 144 -8.89 9.71 -0.43
N GLY A 145 -7.99 9.22 -1.28
CA GLY A 145 -8.31 8.76 -2.63
C GLY A 145 -8.42 9.88 -3.67
N ASN A 146 -8.01 11.10 -3.35
CA ASN A 146 -8.10 12.26 -4.26
C ASN A 146 -7.34 12.05 -5.57
N HIS A 147 -6.31 11.20 -5.57
CA HIS A 147 -5.45 10.89 -6.73
C HIS A 147 -5.71 9.50 -7.33
N SER A 148 -6.68 8.74 -6.81
CA SER A 148 -7.07 7.47 -7.41
C SER A 148 -7.86 7.69 -8.70
N GLN A 149 -7.66 6.84 -9.71
CA GLN A 149 -8.50 6.85 -10.91
C GLN A 149 -9.98 6.76 -10.52
N GLY A 150 -10.77 7.78 -10.86
CA GLY A 150 -12.18 7.88 -10.50
C GLY A 150 -12.44 8.42 -9.08
N GLY A 151 -11.44 8.97 -8.38
CA GLY A 151 -11.61 9.57 -7.04
C GLY A 151 -12.01 8.57 -5.94
N VAL A 152 -11.83 7.27 -6.16
CA VAL A 152 -12.22 6.22 -5.20
C VAL A 152 -11.02 5.82 -4.36
N ALA A 153 -11.12 6.03 -3.05
CA ALA A 153 -10.13 5.55 -2.09
C ALA A 153 -10.13 4.01 -2.07
N ARG A 154 -9.06 3.36 -2.53
CA ARG A 154 -8.96 1.89 -2.60
C ARG A 154 -8.17 1.29 -1.44
N ILE A 155 -7.17 1.99 -0.95
CA ILE A 155 -6.30 1.51 0.15
C ILE A 155 -7.09 1.44 1.45
N ARG A 156 -7.87 2.45 1.77
CA ARG A 156 -8.63 2.53 3.02
C ARG A 156 -9.54 1.32 3.27
N PRO A 157 -10.45 0.92 2.35
CA PRO A 157 -11.27 -0.27 2.57
C PRO A 157 -10.44 -1.55 2.70
N ALA A 158 -9.41 -1.72 1.88
CA ALA A 158 -8.54 -2.89 1.94
C ALA A 158 -7.77 -3.00 3.27
N VAL A 159 -7.28 -1.88 3.80
CA VAL A 159 -6.65 -1.83 5.13
C VAL A 159 -7.67 -2.14 6.23
N THR A 160 -8.88 -1.60 6.14
CA THR A 160 -9.96 -1.90 7.09
C THR A 160 -10.26 -3.39 7.14
N ASP A 161 -10.46 -4.02 5.99
CA ASP A 161 -10.74 -5.45 5.88
C ASP A 161 -9.58 -6.30 6.40
N TYR A 162 -8.34 -5.91 6.07
CA TYR A 162 -7.15 -6.58 6.59
C TYR A 162 -7.07 -6.53 8.12
N LEU A 163 -7.23 -5.35 8.71
CA LEU A 163 -7.16 -5.18 10.17
C LEU A 163 -8.25 -5.99 10.89
N HIS A 164 -9.47 -6.01 10.37
CA HIS A 164 -10.55 -6.85 10.90
C HIS A 164 -10.23 -8.35 10.81
N THR A 165 -9.75 -8.79 9.64
CA THR A 165 -9.41 -10.21 9.41
C THR A 165 -8.28 -10.68 10.33
N GLN A 166 -7.28 -9.82 10.57
CA GLN A 166 -6.16 -10.11 11.46
C GLN A 166 -6.47 -9.88 12.95
N GLY A 167 -7.68 -9.40 13.28
CA GLY A 167 -8.13 -9.19 14.66
C GLY A 167 -7.50 -7.98 15.36
N TYR A 168 -6.94 -7.02 14.61
CA TYR A 168 -6.47 -5.78 15.19
C TYR A 168 -7.64 -4.88 15.61
N ARG A 169 -7.50 -4.24 16.77
CA ARG A 169 -8.40 -3.15 17.18
C ARG A 169 -7.88 -1.83 16.61
N PHE A 170 -8.78 -1.06 16.06
CA PHE A 170 -8.43 0.26 15.52
C PHE A 170 -9.61 1.23 15.59
N THR A 171 -9.30 2.51 15.50
CA THR A 171 -10.29 3.59 15.36
C THR A 171 -9.88 4.46 14.16
N GLU A 172 -10.84 5.15 13.58
CA GLU A 172 -10.61 6.09 12.49
C GLU A 172 -11.08 7.49 12.94
N PRO A 173 -10.21 8.29 13.61
CA PRO A 173 -10.60 9.60 14.13
C PRO A 173 -10.95 10.62 13.03
N LYS A 174 -10.42 10.43 11.83
CA LYS A 174 -10.79 11.17 10.63
C LYS A 174 -10.56 10.31 9.38
N PRO A 175 -11.28 10.60 8.26
CA PRO A 175 -11.14 9.83 7.04
C PRO A 175 -9.69 9.72 6.57
N GLY A 176 -9.23 8.49 6.33
CA GLY A 176 -7.87 8.20 5.85
C GLY A 176 -6.78 8.16 6.92
N LEU A 177 -7.12 8.30 8.20
CA LEU A 177 -6.20 8.11 9.33
C LEU A 177 -6.76 7.07 10.30
N MET A 178 -6.08 5.96 10.48
CA MET A 178 -6.43 4.89 11.41
C MET A 178 -5.44 4.83 12.56
N LEU A 179 -5.93 4.65 13.77
CA LEU A 179 -5.13 4.38 14.96
C LEU A 179 -5.27 2.90 15.30
N VAL A 180 -4.21 2.13 15.07
CA VAL A 180 -4.18 0.67 15.24
C VAL A 180 -3.50 0.33 16.56
N CYS A 181 -4.17 -0.46 17.41
CA CYS A 181 -3.58 -0.96 18.65
C CYS A 181 -2.63 -2.12 18.34
N LEU A 182 -1.38 -1.99 18.82
CA LEU A 182 -0.37 -3.04 18.74
C LEU A 182 -0.63 -4.11 19.81
N ASN A 183 -0.42 -5.37 19.49
CA ASN A 183 -0.67 -6.52 20.37
C ASN A 183 0.65 -7.10 20.91
#